data_bfee31dc54c53b8f26bd02cc693e33b5
#
_entry.id   bfee31dc54c53b8f26bd02cc693e33b5
#
_cell.length_a   1.000
_cell.length_b   1.000
_cell.length_c   1.000
_cell.angle_alpha   90.00
_cell.angle_beta   90.00
_cell.angle_gamma   90.00
#
_symmetry.space_group_name_H-M   'P 1'
#
loop_
_entity.id
_entity.type
_entity.pdbx_description
1 polymer ?
#
loop_
_entity_poly.entity_id
_entity_poly.type
_entity_poly.pdbx_seq_one_letter_code
_entity_poly.pdbx_strand_id
1 'polypeptide(L)'
;MYPGISGVQTAEKLQENFMADVYIQAAIRQEIVVQLIRNHVPVKLYGHNWDTFLTKAEVLMKDNLTFIKKFVKVCGEVTYGELPAIYNNARFSVNQLPWFKAGIHDRTPLALMNGCVSITDGSTYMRREIPMDSGVEYYSLDELENVGEKIKSLVADVGSMKEKVARGVQYAEDMWSWKH
;
A
#
# COMPACT_ATOMS: atom_id res chain seq x y z
N MET A 1 -1.79 20.09 -28.90
CA MET A 1 -3.10 19.56 -29.38
C MET A 1 -2.79 18.52 -30.43
N TYR A 2 -3.20 17.27 -30.27
CA TYR A 2 -2.97 16.21 -31.26
C TYR A 2 -3.82 16.49 -32.49
N PRO A 3 -3.26 16.64 -33.68
CA PRO A 3 -4.00 16.95 -34.88
C PRO A 3 -4.91 15.76 -35.24
N GLY A 4 -6.19 16.03 -35.44
CA GLY A 4 -7.19 15.06 -35.96
C GLY A 4 -8.16 14.45 -34.95
N ILE A 5 -8.14 14.84 -33.67
CA ILE A 5 -9.10 14.35 -32.66
C ILE A 5 -10.02 15.51 -32.26
N SER A 6 -11.34 15.32 -32.38
CA SER A 6 -12.33 16.30 -31.91
C SER A 6 -12.34 16.38 -30.38
N GLY A 7 -12.79 17.50 -29.79
CA GLY A 7 -12.89 17.67 -28.34
C GLY A 7 -13.76 16.60 -27.67
N VAL A 8 -14.82 16.14 -28.33
CA VAL A 8 -15.68 15.05 -27.84
C VAL A 8 -14.93 13.73 -27.80
N GLN A 9 -14.25 13.36 -28.88
CA GLN A 9 -13.42 12.13 -28.93
C GLN A 9 -12.28 12.15 -27.92
N THR A 10 -11.74 13.33 -27.62
CA THR A 10 -10.73 13.48 -26.57
C THR A 10 -11.32 13.22 -25.18
N ALA A 11 -12.52 13.74 -24.90
CA ALA A 11 -13.21 13.52 -23.63
C ALA A 11 -13.58 12.05 -23.42
N GLU A 12 -14.10 11.38 -24.45
CA GLU A 12 -14.43 9.95 -24.41
C GLU A 12 -13.18 9.09 -24.12
N LYS A 13 -12.08 9.32 -24.83
CA LYS A 13 -10.81 8.61 -24.60
C LYS A 13 -10.22 8.88 -23.22
N LEU A 14 -10.34 10.10 -22.71
CA LEU A 14 -9.91 10.41 -21.35
C LEU A 14 -10.74 9.67 -20.32
N GLN A 15 -12.05 9.56 -20.53
CA GLN A 15 -12.94 8.81 -19.66
C GLN A 15 -12.64 7.31 -19.69
N GLU A 16 -12.42 6.71 -20.86
CA GLU A 16 -12.03 5.31 -21.01
C GLU A 16 -10.71 5.02 -20.29
N ASN A 17 -9.70 5.87 -20.49
CA ASN A 17 -8.40 5.74 -19.83
C ASN A 17 -8.52 5.88 -18.31
N PHE A 18 -9.34 6.81 -17.82
CA PHE A 18 -9.58 6.98 -16.39
C PHE A 18 -10.23 5.74 -15.77
N MET A 19 -11.21 5.14 -16.44
CA MET A 19 -11.86 3.91 -15.96
C MET A 19 -10.89 2.72 -15.92
N ALA A 20 -10.03 2.58 -16.94
CA ALA A 20 -8.99 1.57 -16.98
C ALA A 20 -7.98 1.75 -15.83
N ASP A 21 -7.57 2.98 -15.58
CA ASP A 21 -6.67 3.36 -14.50
C ASP A 21 -7.24 2.99 -13.13
N VAL A 22 -8.47 3.39 -12.84
CA VAL A 22 -9.16 3.05 -11.58
C VAL A 22 -9.29 1.54 -11.41
N TYR A 23 -9.59 0.82 -12.47
CA TYR A 23 -9.70 -0.64 -12.44
C TYR A 23 -8.35 -1.31 -12.11
N ILE A 24 -7.27 -0.89 -12.78
CA ILE A 24 -5.93 -1.45 -12.56
C ILE A 24 -5.47 -1.18 -11.13
N GLN A 25 -5.65 0.03 -10.62
CA GLN A 25 -5.31 0.36 -9.23
C GLN A 25 -6.09 -0.50 -8.23
N ALA A 26 -7.38 -0.70 -8.46
CA ALA A 26 -8.20 -1.55 -7.62
C ALA A 26 -7.76 -3.01 -7.69
N ALA A 27 -7.43 -3.53 -8.87
CA ALA A 27 -6.98 -4.90 -9.08
C ALA A 27 -5.64 -5.17 -8.36
N ILE A 28 -4.65 -4.28 -8.50
CA ILE A 28 -3.37 -4.38 -7.80
C ILE A 28 -3.59 -4.40 -6.28
N ARG A 29 -4.42 -3.48 -5.77
CA ARG A 29 -4.73 -3.38 -4.34
C ARG A 29 -5.39 -4.63 -3.80
N GLN A 30 -6.31 -5.22 -4.55
CA GLN A 30 -6.97 -6.47 -4.20
C GLN A 30 -6.01 -7.66 -4.23
N GLU A 31 -5.15 -7.75 -5.24
CA GLU A 31 -4.14 -8.81 -5.36
C GLU A 31 -3.17 -8.81 -4.18
N ILE A 32 -2.67 -7.65 -3.77
CA ILE A 32 -1.82 -7.54 -2.57
C ILE A 32 -2.52 -8.15 -1.36
N VAL A 33 -3.79 -7.84 -1.13
CA VAL A 33 -4.55 -8.40 0.00
C VAL A 33 -4.72 -9.92 -0.14
N VAL A 34 -4.99 -10.42 -1.34
CA VAL A 34 -5.04 -11.86 -1.61
C VAL A 34 -3.72 -12.54 -1.25
N GLN A 35 -2.59 -11.95 -1.62
CA GLN A 35 -1.27 -12.50 -1.29
C GLN A 35 -1.00 -12.49 0.22
N LEU A 36 -1.43 -11.45 0.94
CA LEU A 36 -1.34 -11.42 2.40
C LEU A 36 -2.14 -12.54 3.05
N ILE A 37 -3.37 -12.77 2.61
CA ILE A 37 -4.23 -13.85 3.12
C ILE A 37 -3.61 -15.23 2.84
N ARG A 38 -3.14 -15.48 1.62
CA ARG A 38 -2.49 -16.74 1.21
C ARG A 38 -1.27 -17.05 2.08
N ASN A 39 -0.55 -16.03 2.49
CA ASN A 39 0.61 -16.16 3.37
C ASN A 39 0.28 -16.10 4.86
N HIS A 40 -1.01 -16.10 5.23
CA HIS A 40 -1.51 -16.06 6.61
C HIS A 40 -1.07 -14.79 7.37
N VAL A 41 -0.92 -13.67 6.67
CA VAL A 41 -0.57 -12.38 7.26
C VAL A 41 -1.85 -11.61 7.62
N PRO A 42 -2.09 -11.34 8.91
CA PRO A 42 -3.26 -10.56 9.31
C PRO A 42 -3.19 -9.13 8.81
N VAL A 43 -4.29 -8.64 8.24
CA VAL A 43 -4.40 -7.29 7.68
C VAL A 43 -5.68 -6.59 8.09
N LYS A 44 -5.58 -5.29 8.39
CA LYS A 44 -6.71 -4.38 8.57
C LYS A 44 -6.86 -3.53 7.31
N LEU A 45 -8.06 -3.47 6.77
CA LEU A 45 -8.39 -2.75 5.55
C LEU A 45 -9.21 -1.51 5.91
N TYR A 46 -8.68 -0.35 5.57
CA TYR A 46 -9.32 0.94 5.78
C TYR A 46 -9.75 1.56 4.44
N GLY A 47 -10.88 2.24 4.44
CA GLY A 47 -11.46 2.90 3.26
C GLY A 47 -12.63 2.15 2.64
N HIS A 48 -13.02 2.59 1.44
CA HIS A 48 -14.21 2.12 0.73
C HIS A 48 -14.05 0.79 0.00
N ASN A 49 -15.18 0.13 -0.27
CA ASN A 49 -15.33 -1.01 -1.18
C ASN A 49 -14.65 -2.32 -0.74
N TRP A 50 -14.17 -2.40 0.49
CA TRP A 50 -13.56 -3.63 1.00
C TRP A 50 -14.58 -4.74 1.28
N ASP A 51 -15.83 -4.40 1.62
CA ASP A 51 -16.89 -5.40 1.79
C ASP A 51 -17.20 -6.11 0.46
N THR A 52 -17.24 -5.36 -0.64
CA THR A 52 -17.39 -5.92 -1.99
C THR A 52 -16.19 -6.82 -2.37
N PHE A 53 -14.99 -6.48 -1.94
CA PHE A 53 -13.80 -7.31 -2.15
C PHE A 53 -13.94 -8.65 -1.44
N LEU A 54 -14.40 -8.69 -0.18
CA LEU A 54 -14.54 -9.94 0.57
C LEU A 54 -15.43 -10.95 -0.16
N THR A 55 -16.52 -10.51 -0.76
CA THR A 55 -17.39 -11.36 -1.57
C THR A 55 -16.67 -11.91 -2.81
N LYS A 56 -15.82 -11.10 -3.46
CA LYS A 56 -15.03 -11.53 -4.61
C LYS A 56 -13.86 -12.44 -4.21
N ALA A 57 -13.29 -12.23 -3.04
CA ALA A 57 -12.13 -12.99 -2.56
C ALA A 57 -12.43 -14.48 -2.39
N GLU A 58 -13.65 -14.87 -2.00
CA GLU A 58 -14.08 -16.28 -1.96
C GLU A 58 -13.89 -16.96 -3.32
N VAL A 59 -14.30 -16.27 -4.40
CA VAL A 59 -14.19 -16.78 -5.77
C VAL A 59 -12.73 -16.81 -6.23
N LEU A 60 -12.00 -15.72 -5.99
CA LEU A 60 -10.59 -15.58 -6.43
C LEU A 60 -9.65 -16.57 -5.75
N MET A 61 -9.88 -16.81 -4.47
CA MET A 61 -9.01 -17.67 -3.66
C MET A 61 -9.45 -19.13 -3.66
N LYS A 62 -10.66 -19.42 -4.11
CA LYS A 62 -11.33 -20.73 -3.97
C LYS A 62 -11.37 -21.22 -2.51
N ASP A 63 -11.39 -20.27 -1.58
CA ASP A 63 -11.47 -20.47 -0.14
C ASP A 63 -12.80 -19.93 0.40
N ASN A 64 -13.23 -20.45 1.56
CA ASN A 64 -14.46 -19.97 2.18
C ASN A 64 -14.25 -18.65 2.94
N LEU A 65 -15.30 -17.86 3.05
CA LEU A 65 -15.30 -16.55 3.72
C LEU A 65 -14.84 -16.63 5.18
N THR A 66 -15.11 -17.75 5.86
CA THR A 66 -14.68 -17.97 7.26
C THR A 66 -13.16 -18.03 7.37
N PHE A 67 -12.49 -18.67 6.42
CA PHE A 67 -11.02 -18.68 6.35
C PHE A 67 -10.48 -17.28 6.09
N ILE A 68 -11.01 -16.59 5.09
CA ILE A 68 -10.59 -15.22 4.72
C ILE A 68 -10.70 -14.26 5.91
N LYS A 69 -11.83 -14.28 6.62
CA LYS A 69 -12.10 -13.44 7.80
C LYS A 69 -11.18 -13.68 8.99
N LYS A 70 -10.44 -14.79 9.03
CA LYS A 70 -9.39 -14.99 10.07
C LYS A 70 -8.20 -14.04 9.87
N PHE A 71 -7.93 -13.62 8.64
CA PHE A 71 -6.78 -12.80 8.31
C PHE A 71 -7.14 -11.36 7.92
N VAL A 72 -8.41 -11.09 7.63
CA VAL A 72 -8.87 -9.77 7.18
C VAL A 72 -9.89 -9.18 8.14
N LYS A 73 -9.62 -7.94 8.56
CA LYS A 73 -10.59 -7.10 9.26
C LYS A 73 -10.86 -5.84 8.43
N VAL A 74 -12.09 -5.67 7.96
CA VAL A 74 -12.54 -4.43 7.35
C VAL A 74 -12.88 -3.43 8.47
N CYS A 75 -12.28 -2.25 8.42
CA CYS A 75 -12.39 -1.21 9.44
C CYS A 75 -13.17 0.03 8.96
N GLY A 76 -13.55 0.08 7.66
CA GLY A 76 -14.25 1.23 7.09
C GLY A 76 -13.38 2.45 6.89
N GLU A 77 -14.01 3.60 6.74
CA GLU A 77 -13.33 4.88 6.53
C GLU A 77 -12.82 5.47 7.83
N VAL A 78 -11.74 6.21 7.70
CA VAL A 78 -11.12 6.95 8.80
C VAL A 78 -10.73 8.33 8.32
N THR A 79 -10.76 9.29 9.23
CA THR A 79 -10.29 10.66 8.97
C THR A 79 -8.77 10.70 8.95
N TYR A 80 -8.21 11.72 8.32
CA TYR A 80 -6.75 11.91 8.29
C TYR A 80 -6.15 12.03 9.71
N GLY A 81 -6.89 12.64 10.65
CA GLY A 81 -6.46 12.80 12.03
C GLY A 81 -6.37 11.49 12.83
N GLU A 82 -7.03 10.43 12.38
CA GLU A 82 -6.97 9.11 13.03
C GLU A 82 -5.79 8.26 12.56
N LEU A 83 -5.20 8.60 11.40
CA LEU A 83 -4.10 7.83 10.79
C LEU A 83 -2.88 7.67 11.71
N PRO A 84 -2.42 8.69 12.46
CA PRO A 84 -1.29 8.52 13.38
C PRO A 84 -1.50 7.41 14.40
N ALA A 85 -2.67 7.34 15.01
CA ALA A 85 -3.01 6.30 15.97
C ALA A 85 -3.09 4.91 15.32
N ILE A 86 -3.57 4.83 14.08
CA ILE A 86 -3.63 3.58 13.31
C ILE A 86 -2.23 3.08 13.02
N TYR A 87 -1.34 3.95 12.51
CA TYR A 87 0.04 3.58 12.20
C TYR A 87 0.83 3.19 13.45
N ASN A 88 0.68 3.93 14.55
CA ASN A 88 1.33 3.59 15.82
C ASN A 88 0.94 2.20 16.37
N ASN A 89 -0.25 1.70 15.99
CA ASN A 89 -0.73 0.36 16.35
C ASN A 89 -0.52 -0.68 15.24
N ALA A 90 0.22 -0.37 14.18
CA ALA A 90 0.51 -1.26 13.07
C ALA A 90 2.02 -1.54 12.99
N ARG A 91 2.40 -2.78 12.71
CA ARG A 91 3.82 -3.12 12.45
C ARG A 91 4.28 -2.62 11.10
N PHE A 92 3.40 -2.69 10.11
CA PHE A 92 3.66 -2.25 8.75
C PHE A 92 2.39 -1.69 8.09
N SER A 93 2.60 -0.85 7.12
CA SER A 93 1.59 -0.32 6.22
C SER A 93 1.95 -0.67 4.79
N VAL A 94 1.00 -1.22 4.03
CA VAL A 94 1.22 -1.54 2.62
C VAL A 94 0.57 -0.47 1.76
N ASN A 95 1.36 0.13 0.90
CA ASN A 95 0.95 1.15 -0.06
C ASN A 95 1.27 0.72 -1.47
N GLN A 96 0.50 1.22 -2.43
CA GLN A 96 0.75 1.13 -3.86
C GLN A 96 0.72 2.51 -4.49
N LEU A 97 1.61 2.73 -5.44
CA LEU A 97 1.77 4.00 -6.15
C LEU A 97 1.98 3.76 -7.67
N PRO A 98 1.15 2.94 -8.35
CA PRO A 98 1.47 2.42 -9.69
C PRO A 98 1.70 3.53 -10.73
N TRP A 99 1.10 4.69 -10.54
CA TRP A 99 1.19 5.84 -11.47
C TRP A 99 1.99 7.01 -10.92
N PHE A 100 2.34 6.97 -9.65
CA PHE A 100 3.07 8.06 -8.99
C PHE A 100 4.58 7.90 -9.20
N LYS A 101 5.07 8.33 -10.37
CA LYS A 101 6.45 8.08 -10.79
C LYS A 101 7.48 9.01 -10.15
N ALA A 102 7.09 10.22 -9.75
CA ALA A 102 7.98 11.22 -9.15
C ALA A 102 7.39 11.76 -7.84
N GLY A 103 8.15 11.73 -6.76
CA GLY A 103 7.74 12.20 -5.44
C GLY A 103 7.37 11.08 -4.47
N ILE A 104 6.82 11.47 -3.33
CA ILE A 104 6.41 10.59 -2.24
C ILE A 104 4.96 10.87 -1.85
N HIS A 105 4.19 9.84 -1.59
CA HIS A 105 2.86 9.99 -1.00
C HIS A 105 2.97 10.17 0.52
N ASP A 106 2.16 11.03 1.10
CA ASP A 106 2.09 11.36 2.52
C ASP A 106 1.96 10.15 3.46
N ARG A 107 1.42 9.04 2.98
CA ARG A 107 1.29 7.79 3.75
C ARG A 107 2.63 7.23 4.21
N THR A 108 3.69 7.36 3.40
CA THR A 108 5.02 6.85 3.78
C THR A 108 5.64 7.67 4.91
N PRO A 109 5.79 9.01 4.82
CA PRO A 109 6.26 9.81 5.94
C PRO A 109 5.42 9.59 7.20
N LEU A 110 4.10 9.59 7.06
CA LEU A 110 3.19 9.46 8.18
C LEU A 110 3.31 8.09 8.88
N ALA A 111 3.48 7.01 8.13
CA ALA A 111 3.72 5.69 8.68
C ALA A 111 5.04 5.65 9.46
N LEU A 112 6.13 6.12 8.87
CA LEU A 112 7.47 6.12 9.50
C LEU A 112 7.49 6.96 10.77
N MET A 113 6.93 8.19 10.75
CA MET A 113 6.84 9.08 11.91
C MET A 113 6.06 8.45 13.08
N ASN A 114 5.18 7.50 12.80
CA ASN A 114 4.39 6.81 13.81
C ASN A 114 4.88 5.38 14.11
N GLY A 115 6.13 5.08 13.79
CA GLY A 115 6.75 3.80 14.13
C GLY A 115 6.24 2.60 13.33
N CYS A 116 5.74 2.84 12.13
CA CYS A 116 5.21 1.81 11.23
C CYS A 116 6.11 1.67 10.00
N VAL A 117 6.58 0.46 9.70
CA VAL A 117 7.35 0.18 8.47
C VAL A 117 6.46 0.39 7.25
N SER A 118 6.94 1.17 6.27
CA SER A 118 6.22 1.39 5.02
C SER A 118 6.66 0.40 3.95
N ILE A 119 5.73 -0.39 3.43
CA ILE A 119 5.94 -1.36 2.35
C ILE A 119 5.26 -0.83 1.10
N THR A 120 6.00 -0.59 0.03
CA THR A 120 5.49 0.11 -1.16
C THR A 120 6.19 -0.36 -2.44
N ASP A 121 5.52 -0.24 -3.58
CA ASP A 121 6.15 -0.36 -4.90
C ASP A 121 7.17 0.77 -5.17
N GLY A 122 6.98 1.91 -4.51
CA GLY A 122 7.88 3.05 -4.57
C GLY A 122 7.92 3.74 -5.93
N SER A 123 8.00 5.06 -5.92
CA SER A 123 8.28 5.86 -7.12
C SER A 123 9.76 5.82 -7.49
N THR A 124 10.11 6.29 -8.69
CA THR A 124 11.51 6.49 -9.09
C THR A 124 12.24 7.44 -8.13
N TYR A 125 11.53 8.49 -7.65
CA TYR A 125 12.05 9.40 -6.63
C TYR A 125 12.36 8.65 -5.33
N MET A 126 11.38 7.90 -4.80
CA MET A 126 11.55 7.16 -3.54
C MET A 126 12.73 6.19 -3.60
N ARG A 127 12.84 5.41 -4.68
CA ARG A 127 13.92 4.43 -4.85
C ARG A 127 15.31 5.05 -4.95
N ARG A 128 15.40 6.30 -5.40
CA ARG A 128 16.66 7.06 -5.49
C ARG A 128 17.01 7.75 -4.18
N GLU A 129 16.04 8.37 -3.51
CA GLU A 129 16.28 9.28 -2.40
C GLU A 129 16.09 8.63 -1.02
N ILE A 130 15.31 7.53 -0.92
CA ILE A 130 14.99 6.89 0.35
C ILE A 130 15.72 5.55 0.44
N PRO A 131 16.71 5.41 1.33
CA PRO A 131 17.44 4.16 1.52
C PRO A 131 16.52 3.01 1.98
N MET A 132 16.80 1.79 1.54
CA MET A 132 16.03 0.59 1.92
C MET A 132 16.05 0.28 3.41
N ASP A 133 17.05 0.77 4.14
CA ASP A 133 17.17 0.56 5.57
C ASP A 133 16.52 1.67 6.42
N SER A 134 15.88 2.63 5.79
CA SER A 134 15.19 3.77 6.44
C SER A 134 13.77 3.45 6.91
N GLY A 135 13.42 2.19 7.15
CA GLY A 135 12.05 1.80 7.53
C GLY A 135 11.10 1.65 6.33
N VAL A 136 11.60 1.81 5.09
CA VAL A 136 10.87 1.55 3.86
C VAL A 136 11.30 0.21 3.27
N GLU A 137 10.33 -0.58 2.86
CA GLU A 137 10.53 -1.82 2.12
C GLU A 137 9.87 -1.73 0.75
N TYR A 138 10.61 -2.10 -0.28
CA TYR A 138 10.09 -2.04 -1.65
C TYR A 138 9.68 -3.43 -2.15
N TYR A 139 8.57 -3.48 -2.90
CA TYR A 139 8.17 -4.64 -3.70
C TYR A 139 8.07 -4.26 -5.18
N SER A 140 8.02 -5.26 -6.06
CA SER A 140 7.78 -5.06 -7.49
C SER A 140 6.31 -5.31 -7.83
N LEU A 141 5.74 -4.48 -8.69
CA LEU A 141 4.41 -4.72 -9.25
C LEU A 141 4.39 -5.91 -10.21
N ASP A 142 5.55 -6.26 -10.78
CA ASP A 142 5.71 -7.42 -11.67
C ASP A 142 5.81 -8.74 -10.90
N GLU A 143 5.96 -8.69 -9.56
CA GLU A 143 6.15 -9.84 -8.67
C GLU A 143 5.24 -9.76 -7.45
N LEU A 144 3.97 -9.41 -7.66
CA LEU A 144 2.99 -9.23 -6.57
C LEU A 144 2.79 -10.50 -5.73
N GLU A 145 2.96 -11.68 -6.31
CA GLU A 145 2.88 -12.96 -5.62
C GLU A 145 3.90 -13.08 -4.48
N ASN A 146 5.03 -12.41 -4.57
CA ASN A 146 6.10 -12.45 -3.56
C ASN A 146 5.86 -11.51 -2.37
N VAL A 147 4.91 -10.59 -2.49
CA VAL A 147 4.64 -9.55 -1.47
C VAL A 147 4.23 -10.15 -0.13
N GLY A 148 3.39 -11.16 -0.15
CA GLY A 148 2.90 -11.81 1.07
C GLY A 148 4.00 -12.56 1.83
N GLU A 149 4.86 -13.28 1.12
CA GLU A 149 5.99 -14.00 1.70
C GLU A 149 7.05 -13.04 2.24
N LYS A 150 7.35 -11.97 1.51
CA LYS A 150 8.25 -10.91 1.98
C LYS A 150 7.78 -10.32 3.30
N ILE A 151 6.51 -9.95 3.40
CA ILE A 151 5.94 -9.38 4.64
C ILE A 151 5.97 -10.42 5.77
N LYS A 152 5.63 -11.67 5.50
CA LYS A 152 5.69 -12.75 6.47
C LYS A 152 7.10 -12.92 7.04
N SER A 153 8.11 -12.90 6.19
CA SER A 153 9.52 -12.99 6.60
C SER A 153 9.94 -11.80 7.47
N LEU A 154 9.57 -10.58 7.07
CA LEU A 154 9.85 -9.37 7.85
C LEU A 154 9.22 -9.40 9.24
N VAL A 155 7.98 -9.86 9.35
CA VAL A 155 7.25 -9.93 10.63
C VAL A 155 7.80 -11.01 11.55
N ALA A 156 8.37 -12.08 11.00
CA ALA A 156 8.98 -13.17 11.78
C ALA A 156 10.26 -12.73 12.50
N ASP A 157 11.03 -11.80 11.93
CA ASP A 157 12.25 -11.25 12.55
C ASP A 157 11.92 -10.00 13.39
N VAL A 158 11.57 -10.23 14.64
CA VAL A 158 11.22 -9.16 15.59
C VAL A 158 12.38 -8.21 15.87
N GLY A 159 13.62 -8.70 15.88
CA GLY A 159 14.82 -7.89 16.11
C GLY A 159 15.04 -6.88 14.97
N SER A 160 15.14 -7.40 13.76
CA SER A 160 15.27 -6.58 12.55
C SER A 160 14.10 -5.59 12.39
N MET A 161 12.88 -5.99 12.74
CA MET A 161 11.72 -5.11 12.67
C MET A 161 11.83 -3.91 13.62
N LYS A 162 12.29 -4.11 14.86
CA LYS A 162 12.49 -3.02 15.82
C LYS A 162 13.55 -2.03 15.34
N GLU A 163 14.65 -2.53 14.78
CA GLU A 163 15.69 -1.68 14.20
C GLU A 163 15.19 -0.89 13.00
N LYS A 164 14.42 -1.51 12.11
CA LYS A 164 13.79 -0.82 10.96
C LYS A 164 12.85 0.30 11.41
N VAL A 165 12.03 0.04 12.42
CA VAL A 165 11.14 1.04 13.01
C VAL A 165 11.95 2.23 13.55
N ALA A 166 12.99 1.97 14.34
CA ALA A 166 13.81 3.03 14.91
C ALA A 166 14.50 3.88 13.84
N ARG A 167 15.09 3.24 12.82
CA ARG A 167 15.69 3.95 11.68
C ARG A 167 14.65 4.73 10.88
N GLY A 168 13.45 4.17 10.70
CA GLY A 168 12.35 4.84 9.98
C GLY A 168 11.89 6.11 10.66
N VAL A 169 11.70 6.08 11.98
CA VAL A 169 11.36 7.25 12.77
C VAL A 169 12.44 8.33 12.65
N GLN A 170 13.70 7.95 12.87
CA GLN A 170 14.82 8.87 12.77
C GLN A 170 14.92 9.51 11.38
N TYR A 171 14.86 8.69 10.32
CA TYR A 171 14.89 9.17 8.95
C TYR A 171 13.74 10.16 8.66
N ALA A 172 12.52 9.84 9.11
CA ALA A 172 11.37 10.70 8.90
C ALA A 172 11.48 12.03 9.67
N GLU A 173 12.02 12.00 10.89
CA GLU A 173 12.29 13.21 11.67
C GLU A 173 13.35 14.09 11.00
N ASP A 174 14.41 13.51 10.47
CA ASP A 174 15.50 14.25 9.83
C ASP A 174 15.07 14.85 8.49
N MET A 175 14.25 14.16 7.71
CA MET A 175 13.91 14.56 6.34
C MET A 175 12.61 15.36 6.21
N TRP A 176 11.63 15.15 7.11
CA TRP A 176 10.27 15.67 6.90
C TRP A 176 9.69 16.38 8.13
N SER A 177 10.45 16.57 9.20
CA SER A 177 9.96 17.37 10.32
C SER A 177 10.03 18.87 10.02
N TRP A 178 9.10 19.63 10.59
CA TRP A 178 9.07 21.09 10.47
C TRP A 178 10.16 21.82 11.30
N LYS A 179 11.15 21.08 11.78
CA LYS A 179 12.23 21.63 12.63
C LYS A 179 13.39 22.24 11.83
N HIS A 180 13.28 22.22 10.49
CA HIS A 180 14.31 22.76 9.59
C HIS A 180 13.80 23.95 8.80
#